data_fb1cd3f43c2e22353a597524959dd2fb
#
_entry.id   fb1cd3f43c2e22353a597524959dd2fb
#
_cell.length_a   1.000
_cell.length_b   1.000
_cell.length_c   1.000
_cell.angle_alpha   90.00
_cell.angle_beta   90.00
_cell.angle_gamma   90.00
#
_symmetry.space_group_name_H-M   'P 1'
#
loop_
_entity.id
_entity.type
_entity.pdbx_description
1 polymer ?
#
loop_
_entity_poly.entity_id
_entity_poly.type
_entity_poly.pdbx_seq_one_letter_code
_entity_poly.pdbx_strand_id
1 'polypeptide(L)'
;GTFCLTKALTPLLSANKGRIVNITVPSEVSPYWHPMAYVASKAAQNAMTSIMAMEFEKNNIPVEIFNIHPGATTTDLNNHYTGPGSHSIDVVSEKIAEVINDSKKHQGEFVELYPIVDEGR
;
A
#
# COMPACT_ATOMS: atom_id res chain seq x y z
N GLY A 1 -3.41 -12.59 -7.76
CA GLY A 1 -2.28 -12.44 -7.03
C GLY A 1 -2.37 -12.23 -5.54
N THR A 2 -2.66 -11.03 -5.10
CA THR A 2 -2.60 -10.68 -3.66
C THR A 2 -3.51 -11.56 -2.80
N PHE A 3 -4.76 -11.79 -3.22
CA PHE A 3 -5.70 -12.60 -2.45
C PHE A 3 -5.22 -14.04 -2.28
N CYS A 4 -4.83 -14.68 -3.37
CA CYS A 4 -4.40 -16.09 -3.33
C CYS A 4 -3.12 -16.27 -2.51
N LEU A 5 -2.16 -15.37 -2.67
CA LEU A 5 -0.92 -15.42 -1.93
C LEU A 5 -1.17 -15.17 -0.43
N THR A 6 -1.98 -14.20 -0.11
CA THR A 6 -2.34 -13.90 1.28
C THR A 6 -3.02 -15.10 1.92
N LYS A 7 -4.00 -15.70 1.24
CA LYS A 7 -4.70 -16.89 1.74
C LYS A 7 -3.73 -18.03 2.02
N ALA A 8 -2.81 -18.28 1.09
CA ALA A 8 -1.84 -19.37 1.22
C ALA A 8 -0.86 -19.16 2.37
N LEU A 9 -0.47 -17.92 2.63
CA LEU A 9 0.55 -17.60 3.63
C LEU A 9 -0.02 -17.27 5.01
N THR A 10 -1.33 -17.08 5.14
CA THR A 10 -1.94 -16.69 6.41
C THR A 10 -1.57 -17.61 7.57
N PRO A 11 -1.58 -18.95 7.45
CA PRO A 11 -1.19 -19.80 8.56
C PRO A 11 0.24 -19.55 9.06
N LEU A 12 1.18 -19.38 8.13
CA LEU A 12 2.57 -19.10 8.47
C LEU A 12 2.72 -17.72 9.09
N LEU A 13 2.06 -16.72 8.52
CA LEU A 13 2.08 -15.35 9.05
C LEU A 13 1.43 -15.29 10.43
N SER A 14 0.34 -16.01 10.63
CA SER A 14 -0.35 -16.07 11.92
C SER A 14 0.58 -16.64 13.01
N ALA A 15 1.31 -17.71 12.70
CA ALA A 15 2.25 -18.31 13.62
C ALA A 15 3.38 -17.34 14.04
N ASN A 16 3.72 -16.41 13.17
CA ASN A 16 4.81 -15.45 13.38
C ASN A 16 4.35 -14.03 13.67
N LYS A 17 3.04 -13.80 13.81
CA LYS A 17 2.46 -12.47 13.98
C LYS A 17 2.94 -11.50 12.91
N GLY A 18 2.88 -11.95 11.67
CA GLY A 18 3.45 -11.25 10.52
C GLY A 18 2.62 -10.08 10.04
N ARG A 19 3.21 -9.33 9.13
CA ARG A 19 2.56 -8.20 8.45
C ARG A 19 2.48 -8.47 6.95
N ILE A 20 1.35 -8.07 6.37
CA ILE A 20 1.15 -8.04 4.92
C ILE A 20 1.08 -6.57 4.52
N VAL A 21 1.99 -6.16 3.66
CA VAL A 21 2.07 -4.77 3.20
C VAL A 21 1.88 -4.75 1.70
N ASN A 22 0.83 -4.09 1.25
CA ASN A 22 0.55 -3.93 -0.18
C ASN A 22 0.97 -2.53 -0.64
N ILE A 23 1.64 -2.46 -1.76
CA ILE A 23 1.98 -1.18 -2.39
C ILE A 23 0.84 -0.82 -3.34
N THR A 24 0.25 0.33 -3.13
CA THR A 24 -0.96 0.72 -3.83
C THR A 24 -0.99 2.22 -4.14
N VAL A 25 -2.09 2.66 -4.71
CA VAL A 25 -2.35 4.08 -5.00
C VAL A 25 -3.74 4.44 -4.51
N PRO A 26 -4.05 5.75 -4.34
CA PRO A 26 -5.40 6.17 -4.03
C PRO A 26 -6.39 5.72 -5.10
N SER A 27 -7.61 5.44 -4.71
CA SER A 27 -8.64 4.99 -5.63
C SER A 27 -9.45 6.15 -6.23
N GLU A 28 -9.13 7.38 -5.86
CA GLU A 28 -9.77 8.55 -6.43
C GLU A 28 -9.33 8.77 -7.88
N VAL A 29 -10.26 9.16 -8.72
CA VAL A 29 -9.97 9.46 -10.12
C VAL A 29 -9.24 10.79 -10.20
N SER A 30 -8.07 10.78 -10.85
CA SER A 30 -7.32 12.00 -11.11
C SER A 30 -7.70 12.58 -12.47
N PRO A 31 -7.90 13.89 -12.59
CA PRO A 31 -8.13 14.49 -13.89
C PRO A 31 -6.89 14.48 -14.79
N TYR A 32 -5.73 14.17 -14.23
CA TYR A 32 -4.48 14.20 -14.97
C TYR A 32 -3.97 12.82 -15.36
N TRP A 33 -4.33 11.80 -14.61
CA TRP A 33 -3.81 10.46 -14.83
C TRP A 33 -4.78 9.44 -14.24
N HIS A 34 -5.41 8.65 -15.11
CA HIS A 34 -6.37 7.65 -14.66
C HIS A 34 -6.48 6.47 -15.65
N PRO A 35 -5.43 5.68 -15.83
CA PRO A 35 -5.55 4.48 -16.65
C PRO A 35 -6.52 3.51 -15.97
N MET A 36 -7.67 3.33 -16.59
CA MET A 36 -8.83 2.66 -15.98
C MET A 36 -8.49 1.29 -15.39
N ALA A 37 -7.84 0.43 -16.15
CA ALA A 37 -7.55 -0.92 -15.68
C ALA A 37 -6.64 -0.92 -14.45
N TYR A 38 -5.64 -0.04 -14.45
CA TYR A 38 -4.72 0.08 -13.33
C TYR A 38 -5.42 0.61 -12.09
N VAL A 39 -6.15 1.71 -12.22
CA VAL A 39 -6.87 2.31 -11.07
C VAL A 39 -7.92 1.34 -10.53
N ALA A 40 -8.66 0.67 -11.41
CA ALA A 40 -9.66 -0.31 -10.99
C ALA A 40 -9.02 -1.47 -10.21
N SER A 41 -7.88 -1.98 -10.67
CA SER A 41 -7.19 -3.08 -9.99
C SER A 41 -6.67 -2.65 -8.62
N LYS A 42 -6.16 -1.44 -8.50
CA LYS A 42 -5.68 -0.92 -7.22
C LYS A 42 -6.82 -0.58 -6.27
N ALA A 43 -7.94 -0.09 -6.78
CA ALA A 43 -9.14 0.13 -5.97
C ALA A 43 -9.65 -1.18 -5.39
N ALA A 44 -9.66 -2.25 -6.20
CA ALA A 44 -10.04 -3.58 -5.73
C ALA A 44 -9.07 -4.08 -4.65
N GLN A 45 -7.78 -3.87 -4.82
CA GLN A 45 -6.78 -4.22 -3.82
C GLN A 45 -6.99 -3.45 -2.50
N ASN A 46 -7.29 -2.16 -2.60
CA ASN A 46 -7.57 -1.35 -1.41
C ASN A 46 -8.79 -1.84 -0.65
N ALA A 47 -9.88 -2.15 -1.37
CA ALA A 47 -11.09 -2.69 -0.75
C ALA A 47 -10.83 -4.06 -0.11
N MET A 48 -10.09 -4.92 -0.79
CA MET A 48 -9.73 -6.24 -0.27
C MET A 48 -8.91 -6.15 1.01
N THR A 49 -7.96 -5.23 1.08
CA THR A 49 -7.16 -5.00 2.28
C THR A 49 -8.03 -4.64 3.47
N SER A 50 -8.99 -3.72 3.27
CA SER A 50 -9.90 -3.31 4.33
C SER A 50 -10.77 -4.48 4.82
N ILE A 51 -11.28 -5.28 3.90
CA ILE A 51 -12.10 -6.43 4.23
C ILE A 51 -11.27 -7.48 4.99
N MET A 52 -10.07 -7.79 4.52
CA MET A 52 -9.20 -8.75 5.18
C MET A 52 -8.80 -8.29 6.59
N ALA A 53 -8.52 -6.99 6.75
CA ALA A 53 -8.20 -6.44 8.06
C ALA A 53 -9.34 -6.68 9.04
N MET A 54 -10.58 -6.44 8.61
CA MET A 54 -11.76 -6.68 9.43
C MET A 54 -11.92 -8.16 9.76
N GLU A 55 -11.73 -9.04 8.80
CA GLU A 55 -11.84 -10.48 9.00
C GLU A 55 -10.77 -11.00 9.96
N PHE A 56 -9.54 -10.51 9.84
CA PHE A 56 -8.47 -10.90 10.75
C PHE A 56 -8.79 -10.49 12.20
N GLU A 57 -9.27 -9.27 12.40
CA GLU A 57 -9.66 -8.80 13.73
C GLU A 57 -10.83 -9.60 14.28
N LYS A 58 -11.84 -9.83 13.46
CA LYS A 58 -13.04 -10.57 13.86
C LYS A 58 -12.74 -12.00 14.29
N ASN A 59 -11.80 -12.65 13.64
CA ASN A 59 -11.48 -14.06 13.89
C ASN A 59 -10.22 -14.21 14.76
N ASN A 60 -9.73 -13.14 15.35
CA ASN A 60 -8.54 -13.14 16.21
C ASN A 60 -7.32 -13.75 15.53
N ILE A 61 -7.16 -13.48 14.23
CA ILE A 61 -5.98 -13.91 13.47
C ILE A 61 -4.89 -12.86 13.68
N PRO A 62 -3.74 -13.21 14.27
CA PRO A 62 -2.70 -12.24 14.59
C PRO A 62 -1.83 -11.87 13.37
N VAL A 63 -2.47 -11.46 12.31
CA VAL A 63 -1.83 -10.97 11.08
C VAL A 63 -2.30 -9.55 10.85
N GLU A 64 -1.35 -8.65 10.59
CA GLU A 64 -1.65 -7.27 10.26
C GLU A 64 -1.59 -7.11 8.74
N ILE A 65 -2.57 -6.42 8.16
CA ILE A 65 -2.57 -6.13 6.73
C ILE A 65 -2.90 -4.66 6.51
N PHE A 66 -2.09 -3.99 5.71
CA PHE A 66 -2.31 -2.58 5.40
C PHE A 66 -1.67 -2.22 4.06
N ASN A 67 -1.98 -1.02 3.59
CA ASN A 67 -1.49 -0.52 2.31
C ASN A 67 -0.54 0.65 2.50
N ILE A 68 0.47 0.74 1.63
CA ILE A 68 1.35 1.90 1.55
C ILE A 68 1.21 2.52 0.16
N HIS A 69 0.99 3.82 0.12
CA HIS A 69 1.06 4.63 -1.10
C HIS A 69 2.40 5.36 -1.09
N PRO A 70 3.34 4.95 -1.95
CA PRO A 70 4.70 5.52 -1.92
C PRO A 70 4.79 6.90 -2.59
N GLY A 71 3.74 7.37 -3.25
CA GLY A 71 3.81 8.56 -4.06
C GLY A 71 4.47 8.27 -5.40
N ALA A 72 4.74 9.32 -6.18
CA ALA A 72 5.42 9.18 -7.47
C ALA A 72 6.89 8.82 -7.24
N THR A 73 7.31 7.71 -7.80
CA THR A 73 8.67 7.20 -7.66
C THR A 73 9.29 7.06 -9.04
N THR A 74 10.53 7.49 -9.19
CA THR A 74 11.25 7.40 -10.47
C THR A 74 11.58 5.94 -10.77
N THR A 75 10.80 5.31 -11.65
CA THR A 75 10.95 3.91 -12.02
C THR A 75 10.61 3.71 -13.50
N ASP A 76 10.83 2.49 -14.00
CA ASP A 76 10.43 2.11 -15.36
C ASP A 76 8.93 2.25 -15.59
N LEU A 77 8.12 2.07 -14.57
CA LEU A 77 6.67 2.13 -14.67
C LEU A 77 6.18 3.52 -15.12
N ASN A 78 6.87 4.59 -14.73
CA ASN A 78 6.53 5.95 -15.10
C ASN A 78 7.59 6.60 -16.01
N ASN A 79 8.32 5.80 -16.76
CA ASN A 79 9.37 6.24 -17.70
C ASN A 79 10.45 7.10 -17.01
N HIS A 80 10.82 6.73 -15.80
CA HIS A 80 11.83 7.45 -15.01
C HIS A 80 11.50 8.93 -14.81
N TYR A 81 10.22 9.24 -14.61
CA TYR A 81 9.79 10.62 -14.36
C TYR A 81 10.49 11.20 -13.13
N THR A 82 11.12 12.36 -13.29
CA THR A 82 11.87 13.04 -12.22
C THR A 82 11.33 14.43 -11.88
N GLY A 83 10.16 14.76 -12.39
CA GLY A 83 9.55 16.07 -12.15
C GLY A 83 9.03 16.28 -10.73
N PRO A 84 8.33 17.40 -10.50
CA PRO A 84 7.79 17.71 -9.17
C PRO A 84 6.94 16.58 -8.60
N GLY A 85 7.11 16.33 -7.31
CA GLY A 85 6.37 15.28 -6.61
C GLY A 85 6.96 13.88 -6.76
N SER A 86 7.98 13.69 -7.58
CA SER A 86 8.64 12.39 -7.76
C SER A 86 9.82 12.26 -6.80
N HIS A 87 10.00 11.05 -6.27
CA HIS A 87 11.07 10.73 -5.34
C HIS A 87 11.92 9.58 -5.87
N SER A 88 13.19 9.56 -5.49
CA SER A 88 14.09 8.49 -5.92
C SER A 88 13.73 7.16 -5.26
N ILE A 89 14.13 6.07 -5.91
CA ILE A 89 13.92 4.73 -5.38
C ILE A 89 14.54 4.57 -3.98
N ASP A 90 15.73 5.11 -3.78
CA ASP A 90 16.43 4.97 -2.51
C ASP A 90 15.68 5.63 -1.36
N VAL A 91 15.17 6.84 -1.58
CA VAL A 91 14.41 7.58 -0.57
C VAL A 91 13.10 6.85 -0.25
N VAL A 92 12.39 6.41 -1.28
CA VAL A 92 11.11 5.71 -1.10
C VAL A 92 11.29 4.37 -0.41
N SER A 93 12.30 3.60 -0.81
CA SER A 93 12.60 2.31 -0.19
C SER A 93 12.90 2.44 1.29
N GLU A 94 13.68 3.46 1.66
CA GLU A 94 14.01 3.70 3.05
C GLU A 94 12.77 4.02 3.87
N LYS A 95 11.88 4.86 3.36
CA LYS A 95 10.64 5.18 4.05
C LYS A 95 9.70 3.99 4.18
N ILE A 96 9.61 3.17 3.15
CA ILE A 96 8.83 1.93 3.22
C ILE A 96 9.39 1.01 4.31
N ALA A 97 10.70 0.83 4.35
CA ALA A 97 11.34 0.01 5.36
C ALA A 97 11.08 0.52 6.77
N GLU A 98 11.08 1.83 6.97
CA GLU A 98 10.76 2.44 8.27
C GLU A 98 9.35 2.05 8.72
N VAL A 99 8.36 2.13 7.82
CA VAL A 99 6.97 1.77 8.14
C VAL A 99 6.84 0.28 8.43
N ILE A 100 7.49 -0.56 7.62
CA ILE A 100 7.44 -2.02 7.80
C ILE A 100 8.01 -2.42 9.17
N ASN A 101 9.04 -1.73 9.62
CA ASN A 101 9.77 -2.08 10.83
C ASN A 101 9.35 -1.28 12.07
N ASP A 102 8.38 -0.38 11.96
CA ASP A 102 7.94 0.36 13.12
C ASP A 102 7.10 -0.54 14.06
N SER A 103 6.93 -0.08 15.29
CA SER A 103 6.16 -0.82 16.29
C SER A 103 4.69 -0.42 16.33
N LYS A 104 4.27 0.47 15.44
CA LYS A 104 2.89 0.96 15.40
C LYS A 104 1.98 -0.06 14.74
N LYS A 105 0.74 -0.11 15.18
CA LYS A 105 -0.28 -0.94 14.56
C LYS A 105 -0.92 -0.17 13.41
N HIS A 106 -0.90 -0.76 12.21
CA HIS A 106 -1.45 -0.15 11.00
C HIS A 106 -2.63 -0.93 10.40
N GLN A 107 -3.26 -1.82 11.17
CA GLN A 107 -4.29 -2.73 10.66
C GLN A 107 -5.36 -1.99 9.84
N GLY A 108 -5.48 -2.35 8.57
CA GLY A 108 -6.46 -1.77 7.68
C GLY A 108 -6.16 -0.35 7.20
N GLU A 109 -5.02 0.22 7.56
CA GLU A 109 -4.67 1.58 7.20
C GLU A 109 -4.25 1.73 5.75
N PHE A 110 -4.39 2.94 5.24
CA PHE A 110 -3.82 3.39 3.98
C PHE A 110 -2.76 4.43 4.33
N VAL A 111 -1.49 4.00 4.33
CA VAL A 111 -0.38 4.85 4.75
C VAL A 111 0.17 5.61 3.56
N GLU A 112 0.10 6.92 3.59
CA GLU A 112 0.70 7.79 2.58
C GLU A 112 2.07 8.24 3.07
N LEU A 113 3.13 7.85 2.37
CA LEU A 113 4.49 8.24 2.72
C LEU A 113 4.74 9.73 2.51
N TYR A 114 4.08 10.30 1.50
CA TYR A 114 4.15 11.72 1.17
C TYR A 114 2.73 12.24 1.07
N PRO A 115 2.11 12.57 2.22
CA PRO A 115 0.73 13.04 2.24
C PRO A 115 0.54 14.24 1.32
N ILE A 116 -0.60 14.26 0.67
CA ILE A 116 -0.96 15.38 -0.20
C ILE A 116 -1.23 16.60 0.67
N VAL A 117 -0.47 17.66 0.40
CA VAL A 117 -0.69 18.96 1.04
C VAL A 117 -1.33 19.87 0.01
N ASP A 118 -2.35 20.61 0.39
CA ASP A 118 -3.12 21.41 -0.56
C ASP A 118 -2.37 22.61 -1.10
N GLU A 119 -1.45 23.18 -0.35
CA GLU A 119 -0.70 24.32 -0.83
C GLU A 119 0.20 23.92 -2.00
N GLY A 120 0.12 24.68 -3.07
CA GLY A 120 0.94 24.43 -4.24
C GLY A 120 0.44 23.33 -5.16
N ARG A 121 -0.78 22.98 -4.99
CA ARG A 121 -1.35 21.92 -5.82
C ARG A 121 -2.29 22.43 -6.86
#